data_c69f706b6005661b5b2ab42127700456
#
_entry.id   c69f706b6005661b5b2ab42127700456
#
_cell.length_a   1.000
_cell.length_b   1.000
_cell.length_c   1.000
_cell.angle_alpha   90.00
_cell.angle_beta   90.00
_cell.angle_gamma   90.00
#
_symmetry.space_group_name_H-M   'P 1'
#
loop_
_entity.id
_entity.type
_entity.pdbx_description
1 polymer ?
#
loop_
_entity_poly.entity_id
_entity_poly.type
_entity_poly.pdbx_seq_one_letter_code
_entity_poly.pdbx_strand_id
1 'polypeptide(L)'
;MGNVESIAERFPKSARAVKAEDIVAEIERQLGDLSIDSIYEKKILSQRTRQYELKAAGKASKVEVLHTLLGIELKIGNRRLLCPDLATARYLSVFAKLGCEIIAVPYDITQISRLADELESGWHRMLVLIDHLATDRSERLKTVVYKRLLSHSRAKLEALGAGTKIPQFNQKTKQRS
;
A
#
# COMPACT_ATOMS: atom_id res chain seq x y z
N MET A 1 -13.49 26.78 -6.48
CA MET A 1 -13.57 26.44 -5.04
C MET A 1 -14.64 25.38 -4.87
N GLY A 2 -14.24 24.12 -4.81
CA GLY A 2 -15.16 23.02 -4.56
C GLY A 2 -15.71 23.11 -3.14
N ASN A 3 -17.02 23.14 -3.00
CA ASN A 3 -17.72 22.98 -1.76
C ASN A 3 -17.23 21.71 -1.05
N VAL A 4 -16.53 21.90 0.05
CA VAL A 4 -16.35 20.84 1.05
C VAL A 4 -17.70 20.69 1.73
N GLU A 5 -18.63 19.97 1.09
CA GLU A 5 -19.81 19.50 1.78
C GLU A 5 -19.35 18.76 3.04
N SER A 6 -19.77 19.25 4.17
CA SER A 6 -19.42 18.69 5.46
C SER A 6 -19.78 17.20 5.45
N ILE A 7 -18.78 16.35 5.59
CA ILE A 7 -18.91 14.88 5.63
C ILE A 7 -19.88 14.44 6.74
N ALA A 8 -20.09 15.29 7.76
CA ALA A 8 -21.10 15.10 8.81
C ALA A 8 -22.53 14.99 8.27
N GLU A 9 -22.83 15.55 7.10
CA GLU A 9 -24.17 15.47 6.49
C GLU A 9 -24.43 14.13 5.77
N ARG A 10 -23.38 13.42 5.34
CA ARG A 10 -23.54 12.14 4.65
C ARG A 10 -23.82 10.95 5.59
N PHE A 11 -23.49 11.07 6.89
CA PHE A 11 -23.77 10.05 7.88
C PHE A 11 -24.47 10.69 9.08
N PRO A 12 -25.79 10.98 8.97
CA PRO A 12 -26.53 11.59 10.08
C PRO A 12 -26.45 10.72 11.33
N LYS A 13 -26.30 11.38 12.47
CA LYS A 13 -26.17 10.72 13.80
C LYS A 13 -27.39 9.87 14.22
N SER A 14 -28.49 9.90 13.45
CA SER A 14 -29.72 9.19 13.77
C SER A 14 -30.05 8.14 12.71
N ALA A 15 -30.28 6.94 13.18
CA ALA A 15 -31.14 5.87 12.68
C ALA A 15 -30.54 4.68 11.95
N ARG A 16 -29.28 4.61 11.53
CA ARG A 16 -28.65 3.32 11.13
C ARG A 16 -27.25 3.23 11.69
N ALA A 17 -26.94 2.12 12.37
CA ALA A 17 -25.55 1.84 12.74
C ALA A 17 -24.71 1.83 11.46
N VAL A 18 -23.84 2.82 11.27
CA VAL A 18 -22.94 2.89 10.11
C VAL A 18 -22.03 1.68 10.16
N LYS A 19 -22.08 0.88 9.12
CA LYS A 19 -21.27 -0.33 9.00
C LYS A 19 -19.85 0.03 8.57
N ALA A 20 -18.90 -0.79 8.98
CA ALA A 20 -17.50 -0.63 8.54
C ALA A 20 -17.37 -0.63 7.02
N GLU A 21 -18.17 -1.44 6.34
CA GLU A 21 -18.22 -1.52 4.87
C GLU A 21 -18.57 -0.20 4.20
N ASP A 22 -19.53 0.54 4.77
CA ASP A 22 -19.96 1.83 4.22
C ASP A 22 -18.84 2.87 4.32
N ILE A 23 -18.11 2.86 5.44
CA ILE A 23 -16.95 3.75 5.65
C ILE A 23 -15.81 3.37 4.69
N VAL A 24 -15.52 2.09 4.54
CA VAL A 24 -14.50 1.59 3.62
C VAL A 24 -14.82 2.00 2.19
N ALA A 25 -16.05 1.80 1.72
CA ALA A 25 -16.47 2.18 0.39
C ALA A 25 -16.36 3.70 0.15
N GLU A 26 -16.71 4.52 1.14
CA GLU A 26 -16.57 5.98 1.06
C GLU A 26 -15.11 6.42 1.00
N ILE A 27 -14.22 5.80 1.79
CA ILE A 27 -12.78 6.08 1.76
C ILE A 27 -12.21 5.70 0.39
N GLU A 28 -12.53 4.53 -0.13
CA GLU A 28 -12.07 4.09 -1.45
C GLU A 28 -12.54 5.04 -2.56
N ARG A 29 -13.78 5.52 -2.47
CA ARG A 29 -14.33 6.50 -3.40
C ARG A 29 -13.57 7.83 -3.34
N GLN A 30 -13.26 8.33 -2.14
CA GLN A 30 -12.55 9.60 -1.96
C GLN A 30 -11.07 9.50 -2.34
N LEU A 31 -10.44 8.35 -2.15
CA LEU A 31 -9.06 8.13 -2.59
C LEU A 31 -8.96 8.13 -4.11
N GLY A 32 -9.87 7.45 -4.81
CA GLY A 32 -9.88 7.39 -6.27
C GLY A 32 -8.51 7.06 -6.86
N ASP A 33 -8.02 7.89 -7.75
CA ASP A 33 -6.72 7.74 -8.42
C ASP A 33 -5.50 7.94 -7.49
N LEU A 34 -5.71 8.42 -6.28
CA LEU A 34 -4.67 8.60 -5.26
C LEU A 34 -4.53 7.37 -4.35
N SER A 35 -5.32 6.34 -4.56
CA SER A 35 -5.17 5.06 -3.86
C SER A 35 -3.88 4.36 -4.29
N ILE A 36 -3.31 3.57 -3.39
CA ILE A 36 -2.05 2.86 -3.65
C ILE A 36 -2.19 1.88 -4.82
N ASP A 37 -3.31 1.17 -4.91
CA ASP A 37 -3.59 0.26 -6.02
C ASP A 37 -3.73 0.98 -7.36
N SER A 38 -4.34 2.16 -7.39
CA SER A 38 -4.45 2.97 -8.61
C SER A 38 -3.10 3.53 -9.06
N ILE A 39 -2.27 4.00 -8.14
CA ILE A 39 -0.90 4.44 -8.42
C ILE A 39 -0.08 3.27 -8.98
N TYR A 40 -0.20 2.09 -8.38
CA TYR A 40 0.50 0.88 -8.82
C TYR A 40 0.12 0.50 -10.25
N GLU A 41 -1.18 0.41 -10.54
CA GLU A 41 -1.68 0.06 -11.87
C GLU A 41 -1.30 1.09 -12.93
N LYS A 42 -1.57 2.37 -12.67
CA LYS A 42 -1.47 3.43 -13.69
C LYS A 42 -0.06 4.00 -13.87
N LYS A 43 0.73 4.04 -12.81
CA LYS A 43 2.04 4.70 -12.82
C LYS A 43 3.21 3.75 -12.71
N ILE A 44 3.08 2.64 -12.01
CA ILE A 44 4.17 1.68 -11.81
C ILE A 44 4.16 0.64 -12.91
N LEU A 45 3.05 -0.07 -13.11
CA LEU A 45 2.95 -1.13 -14.11
C LEU A 45 2.97 -0.61 -15.56
N SER A 46 2.77 0.66 -15.79
CA SER A 46 2.93 1.30 -17.12
C SER A 46 4.38 1.46 -17.54
N GLN A 47 5.32 1.19 -16.67
CA GLN A 47 6.75 1.30 -16.90
C GLN A 47 7.41 -0.09 -16.96
N ARG A 48 8.66 -0.13 -17.45
CA ARG A 48 9.48 -1.33 -17.32
C ARG A 48 9.86 -1.52 -15.87
N THR A 49 9.50 -2.68 -15.29
CA THR A 49 9.69 -3.00 -13.87
C THR A 49 10.49 -4.28 -13.68
N ARG A 50 11.10 -4.39 -12.52
CA ARG A 50 11.67 -5.63 -11.98
C ARG A 50 10.88 -6.03 -10.74
N GLN A 51 10.88 -7.31 -10.42
CA GLN A 51 10.26 -7.80 -9.19
C GLN A 51 11.20 -7.67 -7.99
N TYR A 52 10.63 -7.31 -6.87
CA TYR A 52 11.30 -7.22 -5.59
C TYR A 52 10.56 -8.06 -4.55
N GLU A 53 11.27 -8.95 -3.87
CA GLU A 53 10.68 -9.83 -2.86
C GLU A 53 10.82 -9.20 -1.48
N LEU A 54 9.67 -8.85 -0.86
CA LEU A 54 9.61 -8.25 0.47
C LEU A 54 9.55 -9.29 1.59
N LYS A 55 9.12 -10.52 1.27
CA LYS A 55 8.86 -11.60 2.25
C LYS A 55 7.91 -11.17 3.37
N ALA A 56 7.05 -10.19 3.12
CA ALA A 56 6.00 -9.78 4.02
C ALA A 56 4.83 -10.76 3.88
N ALA A 57 4.75 -11.72 4.77
CA ALA A 57 3.80 -12.84 4.69
C ALA A 57 2.37 -12.41 5.09
N GLY A 58 1.68 -11.66 4.25
CA GLY A 58 0.22 -11.46 4.33
C GLY A 58 -0.35 -10.81 5.60
N LYS A 59 0.50 -10.36 6.51
CA LYS A 59 0.11 -9.69 7.76
C LYS A 59 0.67 -8.29 7.80
N ALA A 60 -0.15 -7.33 8.23
CA ALA A 60 0.32 -6.01 8.58
C ALA A 60 1.38 -6.13 9.68
N SER A 61 2.62 -5.96 9.33
CA SER A 61 3.75 -5.96 10.24
C SER A 61 4.21 -4.55 10.51
N LYS A 62 4.84 -4.33 11.66
CA LYS A 62 5.55 -3.07 11.90
C LYS A 62 6.67 -2.94 10.88
N VAL A 63 6.70 -1.82 10.17
CA VAL A 63 7.66 -1.52 9.13
C VAL A 63 8.42 -0.25 9.49
N GLU A 64 9.74 -0.32 9.46
CA GLU A 64 10.64 0.79 9.80
C GLU A 64 11.76 0.88 8.77
N VAL A 65 12.11 2.10 8.37
CA VAL A 65 13.31 2.38 7.58
C VAL A 65 14.42 2.72 8.55
N LEU A 66 15.52 1.98 8.51
CA LEU A 66 16.66 2.13 9.41
C LEU A 66 17.89 2.59 8.65
N HIS A 67 18.62 3.54 9.25
CA HIS A 67 19.95 3.93 8.82
C HIS A 67 20.97 3.16 9.68
N THR A 68 21.69 2.25 9.08
CA THR A 68 22.67 1.40 9.77
C THR A 68 24.07 1.59 9.21
N LEU A 69 25.05 0.99 9.84
CA LEU A 69 26.44 0.98 9.32
C LEU A 69 26.54 0.24 7.98
N LEU A 70 25.62 -0.66 7.67
CA LEU A 70 25.56 -1.39 6.41
C LEU A 70 24.84 -0.62 5.29
N GLY A 71 24.19 0.50 5.63
CA GLY A 71 23.41 1.31 4.70
C GLY A 71 21.95 1.47 5.14
N ILE A 72 21.06 1.57 4.17
CA ILE A 72 19.62 1.71 4.41
C ILE A 72 18.98 0.32 4.46
N GLU A 73 18.33 0.03 5.56
CA GLU A 73 17.60 -1.23 5.77
C GLU A 73 16.10 -0.98 5.94
N LEU A 74 15.29 -1.84 5.34
CA LEU A 74 13.87 -1.94 5.61
C LEU A 74 13.63 -3.07 6.60
N LYS A 75 13.14 -2.73 7.78
CA LYS A 75 12.77 -3.71 8.81
C LYS A 75 11.27 -4.01 8.71
N ILE A 76 10.94 -5.27 8.50
CA ILE A 76 9.57 -5.78 8.39
C ILE A 76 9.37 -6.84 9.49
N GLY A 77 8.74 -6.46 10.59
CA GLY A 77 8.68 -7.31 11.77
C GLY A 77 10.09 -7.61 12.28
N ASN A 78 10.48 -8.88 12.28
CA ASN A 78 11.82 -9.32 12.72
C ASN A 78 12.82 -9.47 11.56
N ARG A 79 12.42 -9.20 10.33
CA ARG A 79 13.28 -9.33 9.14
C ARG A 79 13.87 -8.00 8.75
N ARG A 80 15.07 -8.03 8.18
CA ARG A 80 15.75 -6.86 7.62
C ARG A 80 16.08 -7.10 6.16
N LEU A 81 15.86 -6.10 5.35
CA LEU A 81 16.13 -6.08 3.93
C LEU A 81 17.02 -4.90 3.62
N LEU A 82 18.22 -5.14 3.12
CA LEU A 82 19.11 -4.08 2.68
C LEU A 82 18.57 -3.47 1.39
N CYS A 83 18.41 -2.16 1.38
CA CYS A 83 17.94 -1.40 0.23
C CYS A 83 19.09 -0.63 -0.42
N PRO A 84 19.07 -0.44 -1.75
CA PRO A 84 20.13 0.29 -2.44
C PRO A 84 20.20 1.77 -2.05
N ASP A 85 19.07 2.37 -1.69
CA ASP A 85 18.93 3.77 -1.32
C ASP A 85 17.68 4.03 -0.48
N LEU A 86 17.58 5.24 0.05
CA LEU A 86 16.43 5.66 0.87
C LEU A 86 15.13 5.71 0.09
N ALA A 87 15.15 6.16 -1.15
CA ALA A 87 13.95 6.26 -1.98
C ALA A 87 13.33 4.88 -2.21
N THR A 88 14.15 3.88 -2.51
CA THR A 88 13.71 2.48 -2.65
C THR A 88 13.15 1.94 -1.33
N ALA A 89 13.80 2.20 -0.21
CA ALA A 89 13.29 1.77 1.10
C ALA A 89 11.93 2.39 1.42
N ARG A 90 11.74 3.68 1.17
CA ARG A 90 10.46 4.39 1.33
C ARG A 90 9.37 3.81 0.42
N TYR A 91 9.70 3.60 -0.85
CA TYR A 91 8.82 2.98 -1.83
C TYR A 91 8.33 1.60 -1.36
N LEU A 92 9.25 0.72 -1.00
CA LEU A 92 8.96 -0.64 -0.55
C LEU A 92 8.21 -0.65 0.78
N SER A 93 8.44 0.31 1.66
CA SER A 93 7.82 0.36 3.00
C SER A 93 6.31 0.43 2.93
N VAL A 94 5.74 1.13 1.96
CA VAL A 94 4.28 1.25 1.79
C VAL A 94 3.68 -0.12 1.45
N PHE A 95 4.27 -0.86 0.54
CA PHE A 95 3.81 -2.19 0.16
C PHE A 95 4.04 -3.23 1.26
N ALA A 96 5.12 -3.08 2.02
CA ALA A 96 5.38 -3.91 3.19
C ALA A 96 4.32 -3.71 4.29
N LYS A 97 3.87 -2.48 4.53
CA LYS A 97 2.76 -2.15 5.44
C LYS A 97 1.45 -2.80 5.00
N LEU A 98 1.23 -2.94 3.70
CA LEU A 98 0.08 -3.66 3.15
C LEU A 98 0.20 -5.18 3.25
N GLY A 99 1.38 -5.71 3.54
CA GLY A 99 1.64 -7.14 3.62
C GLY A 99 1.85 -7.82 2.27
N CYS A 100 2.28 -7.07 1.24
CA CYS A 100 2.61 -7.62 -0.07
C CYS A 100 3.93 -8.41 -0.03
N GLU A 101 3.99 -9.55 -0.71
CA GLU A 101 5.19 -10.39 -0.77
C GLU A 101 6.14 -9.97 -1.88
N ILE A 102 5.61 -9.71 -3.06
CA ILE A 102 6.37 -9.37 -4.26
C ILE A 102 5.77 -8.12 -4.88
N ILE A 103 6.64 -7.18 -5.23
CA ILE A 103 6.24 -5.88 -5.80
C ILE A 103 7.08 -5.57 -7.03
N ALA A 104 6.43 -4.97 -8.03
CA ALA A 104 7.12 -4.38 -9.16
C ALA A 104 7.76 -3.05 -8.76
N VAL A 105 9.03 -2.89 -9.12
CA VAL A 105 9.80 -1.66 -8.92
C VAL A 105 10.30 -1.18 -10.27
N PRO A 106 10.14 0.09 -10.63
CA PRO A 106 10.67 0.63 -11.88
C PRO A 106 12.18 0.43 -12.01
N TYR A 107 12.64 0.13 -13.23
CA TYR A 107 14.06 0.14 -13.53
C TYR A 107 14.63 1.55 -13.49
N ASP A 108 13.82 2.55 -13.84
CA ASP A 108 14.22 3.95 -13.79
C ASP A 108 14.23 4.44 -12.33
N ILE A 109 15.41 4.48 -11.75
CA ILE A 109 15.62 4.93 -10.36
C ILE A 109 15.19 6.38 -10.14
N THR A 110 15.17 7.22 -11.20
CA THR A 110 14.76 8.62 -11.08
C THR A 110 13.27 8.76 -10.76
N GLN A 111 12.46 7.77 -11.11
CA GLN A 111 11.03 7.74 -10.83
C GLN A 111 10.71 7.25 -9.42
N ILE A 112 11.61 6.50 -8.79
CA ILE A 112 11.32 5.83 -7.51
C ILE A 112 11.06 6.85 -6.40
N SER A 113 11.83 7.93 -6.31
CA SER A 113 11.65 8.96 -5.29
C SER A 113 10.28 9.65 -5.40
N ARG A 114 9.88 10.02 -6.60
CA ARG A 114 8.57 10.64 -6.86
C ARG A 114 7.42 9.67 -6.56
N LEU A 115 7.55 8.43 -6.98
CA LEU A 115 6.55 7.40 -6.69
C LEU A 115 6.46 7.09 -5.20
N ALA A 116 7.58 7.10 -4.47
CA ALA A 116 7.59 6.98 -3.02
C ALA A 116 6.80 8.11 -2.36
N ASP A 117 6.98 9.35 -2.81
CA ASP A 117 6.23 10.51 -2.31
C ASP A 117 4.72 10.35 -2.56
N GLU A 118 4.33 9.91 -3.75
CA GLU A 118 2.93 9.69 -4.10
C GLU A 118 2.31 8.54 -3.28
N LEU A 119 3.03 7.44 -3.12
CA LEU A 119 2.59 6.28 -2.33
C LEU A 119 2.44 6.63 -0.84
N GLU A 120 3.40 7.35 -0.27
CA GLU A 120 3.34 7.82 1.12
C GLU A 120 2.18 8.81 1.32
N SER A 121 1.96 9.69 0.36
CA SER A 121 0.83 10.63 0.38
C SER A 121 -0.52 9.88 0.32
N GLY A 122 -0.63 8.86 -0.52
CA GLY A 122 -1.81 8.00 -0.60
C GLY A 122 -2.06 7.25 0.70
N TRP A 123 -1.01 6.70 1.30
CA TRP A 123 -1.06 6.05 2.61
C TRP A 123 -1.53 7.01 3.70
N HIS A 124 -0.91 8.17 3.80
CA HIS A 124 -1.27 9.18 4.78
C HIS A 124 -2.71 9.68 4.62
N ARG A 125 -3.14 9.93 3.39
CA ARG A 125 -4.52 10.32 3.09
C ARG A 125 -5.52 9.27 3.53
N MET A 126 -5.23 8.00 3.33
CA MET A 126 -6.06 6.89 3.82
C MET A 126 -6.22 6.96 5.34
N LEU A 127 -5.13 7.16 6.09
CA LEU A 127 -5.18 7.27 7.55
C LEU A 127 -6.00 8.49 8.02
N VAL A 128 -5.83 9.63 7.36
CA VAL A 128 -6.59 10.85 7.66
C VAL A 128 -8.09 10.64 7.40
N LEU A 129 -8.45 9.96 6.33
CA LEU A 129 -9.85 9.66 6.03
C LEU A 129 -10.47 8.69 7.05
N ILE A 130 -9.72 7.69 7.52
CA ILE A 130 -10.17 6.80 8.59
C ILE A 130 -10.47 7.62 9.85
N ASP A 131 -9.55 8.45 10.27
CA ASP A 131 -9.72 9.30 11.44
C ASP A 131 -10.93 10.24 11.28
N HIS A 132 -11.06 10.88 10.14
CA HIS A 132 -12.12 11.84 9.88
C HIS A 132 -13.51 11.21 9.83
N LEU A 133 -13.68 10.10 9.11
CA LEU A 133 -14.98 9.43 8.95
C LEU A 133 -15.38 8.62 10.17
N ALA A 134 -14.44 8.26 11.01
CA ALA A 134 -14.67 7.51 12.23
C ALA A 134 -14.43 8.31 13.52
N THR A 135 -14.36 9.65 13.45
CA THR A 135 -14.00 10.53 14.57
C THR A 135 -14.89 10.32 15.80
N ASP A 136 -16.21 10.25 15.61
CA ASP A 136 -17.18 10.07 16.70
C ASP A 136 -17.54 8.59 16.94
N ARG A 137 -16.71 7.67 16.47
CA ARG A 137 -16.95 6.23 16.52
C ARG A 137 -15.98 5.55 17.48
N SER A 138 -16.28 4.29 17.80
CA SER A 138 -15.42 3.51 18.67
C SER A 138 -14.07 3.20 18.03
N GLU A 139 -12.99 3.13 18.82
CA GLU A 139 -11.67 2.70 18.39
C GLU A 139 -11.70 1.30 17.74
N ARG A 140 -12.62 0.44 18.18
CA ARG A 140 -12.84 -0.87 17.58
C ARG A 140 -13.29 -0.74 16.12
N LEU A 141 -14.19 0.19 15.81
CA LEU A 141 -14.66 0.42 14.44
C LEU A 141 -13.53 0.95 13.56
N LYS A 142 -12.74 1.91 14.05
CA LYS A 142 -11.54 2.40 13.35
C LYS A 142 -10.58 1.27 12.99
N THR A 143 -10.30 0.39 13.94
CA THR A 143 -9.43 -0.77 13.74
C THR A 143 -10.00 -1.73 12.70
N VAL A 144 -11.29 -1.99 12.70
CA VAL A 144 -11.95 -2.85 11.70
C VAL A 144 -11.88 -2.20 10.31
N VAL A 145 -12.18 -0.92 10.18
CA VAL A 145 -12.09 -0.17 8.92
C VAL A 145 -10.67 -0.20 8.39
N TYR A 146 -9.68 0.10 9.22
CA TYR A 146 -8.27 0.05 8.86
C TYR A 146 -7.85 -1.33 8.31
N LYS A 147 -8.15 -2.40 9.05
CA LYS A 147 -7.82 -3.77 8.61
C LYS A 147 -8.49 -4.15 7.29
N ARG A 148 -9.74 -3.73 7.09
CA ARG A 148 -10.46 -3.99 5.83
C ARG A 148 -9.88 -3.23 4.65
N LEU A 149 -9.53 -1.96 4.84
CA LEU A 149 -8.86 -1.17 3.80
C LEU A 149 -7.52 -1.79 3.39
N LEU A 150 -6.71 -2.22 4.36
CA LEU A 150 -5.46 -2.91 4.05
C LEU A 150 -5.70 -4.21 3.26
N SER A 151 -6.69 -5.00 3.68
CA SER A 151 -7.05 -6.26 3.01
C SER A 151 -7.55 -6.02 1.59
N HIS A 152 -8.41 -5.00 1.36
CA HIS A 152 -8.90 -4.63 0.04
C HIS A 152 -7.78 -4.14 -0.87
N SER A 153 -6.93 -3.24 -0.38
CA SER A 153 -5.79 -2.72 -1.16
C SER A 153 -4.84 -3.84 -1.55
N ARG A 154 -4.51 -4.73 -0.61
CA ARG A 154 -3.68 -5.90 -0.90
C ARG A 154 -4.31 -6.83 -1.94
N ALA A 155 -5.60 -7.14 -1.81
CA ALA A 155 -6.30 -7.98 -2.76
C ALA A 155 -6.30 -7.38 -4.18
N LYS A 156 -6.49 -6.07 -4.31
CA LYS A 156 -6.39 -5.37 -5.60
C LYS A 156 -4.99 -5.43 -6.18
N LEU A 157 -3.95 -5.25 -5.36
CA LEU A 157 -2.55 -5.36 -5.78
C LEU A 157 -2.22 -6.79 -6.22
N GLU A 158 -2.69 -7.80 -5.49
CA GLU A 158 -2.51 -9.21 -5.85
C GLU A 158 -3.21 -9.55 -7.18
N ALA A 159 -4.39 -9.00 -7.42
CA ALA A 159 -5.10 -9.12 -8.70
C ALA A 159 -4.33 -8.49 -9.87
N LEU A 160 -3.50 -7.48 -9.61
CA LEU A 160 -2.59 -6.85 -10.57
C LEU A 160 -1.24 -7.58 -10.71
N GLY A 161 -1.06 -8.71 -10.03
CA GLY A 161 0.14 -9.54 -10.09
C GLY A 161 1.13 -9.35 -8.94
N ALA A 162 0.87 -8.48 -7.99
CA ALA A 162 1.67 -8.38 -6.77
C ALA A 162 1.53 -9.68 -5.96
N GLY A 163 2.63 -10.33 -5.62
CA GLY A 163 2.60 -11.62 -4.91
C GLY A 163 2.65 -12.85 -5.82
N THR A 164 2.54 -12.68 -7.13
CA THR A 164 2.77 -13.77 -8.08
C THR A 164 4.18 -13.75 -8.62
N LYS A 165 4.88 -14.89 -8.55
CA LYS A 165 6.16 -15.03 -9.27
C LYS A 165 5.85 -15.10 -10.76
N ILE A 166 6.38 -14.17 -11.55
CA ILE A 166 6.33 -14.31 -13.02
C ILE A 166 7.12 -15.56 -13.38
N PRO A 167 6.55 -16.50 -14.15
CA PRO A 167 7.30 -17.64 -14.63
C PRO A 167 8.53 -17.13 -15.38
N GLN A 168 9.73 -17.49 -14.92
CA GLN A 168 10.94 -17.18 -15.66
C GLN A 168 10.94 -18.06 -16.92
N PHE A 169 10.71 -17.46 -18.07
CA PHE A 169 10.67 -18.16 -19.36
C PHE A 169 11.97 -18.88 -19.72
N ASN A 170 13.07 -18.68 -18.98
CA ASN A 170 14.39 -19.20 -19.28
C ASN A 170 14.86 -20.37 -18.38
N GLN A 171 14.01 -20.97 -17.57
CA GLN A 171 14.44 -22.12 -16.75
C GLN A 171 14.48 -23.46 -17.51
N LYS A 172 14.05 -23.51 -18.77
CA LYS A 172 14.06 -24.77 -19.56
C LYS A 172 15.38 -25.10 -20.27
N THR A 173 16.37 -24.22 -20.22
CA THR A 173 17.61 -24.42 -20.99
C THR A 173 18.78 -25.01 -20.19
N LYS A 174 18.61 -25.30 -18.88
CA LYS A 174 19.67 -25.88 -18.03
C LYS A 174 19.49 -27.35 -17.65
N GLN A 175 18.61 -28.08 -18.31
CA GLN A 175 18.50 -29.54 -18.13
C GLN A 175 18.79 -30.29 -19.44
N ARG A 176 19.92 -30.01 -20.05
CA ARG A 176 20.54 -30.88 -21.05
C ARG A 176 22.04 -30.78 -20.90
N SER A 177 22.57 -31.57 -19.99
CA SER A 177 23.94 -32.10 -20.01
C SER A 177 23.94 -33.39 -19.19
#